data_73f23fca6cca10c58a3c78361192d937
#
_entry.id   73f23fca6cca10c58a3c78361192d937
#
_cell.length_a   1.000
_cell.length_b   1.000
_cell.length_c   1.000
_cell.angle_alpha   90.00
_cell.angle_beta   90.00
_cell.angle_gamma   90.00
#
_symmetry.space_group_name_H-M   'P 1'
#
loop_
_entity.id
_entity.type
_entity.pdbx_description
1 polymer ?
#
loop_
_entity_poly.entity_id
_entity_poly.type
_entity_poly.pdbx_seq_one_letter_code
_entity_poly.pdbx_strand_id
1 'polypeptide(L)'
;MKRLSSIFILFILLILPLNATIPTQQRIRLTDSWEYLKGDLGSIWEAVRPAAPGSSEAVPIWQQVTLPHCFNAEDAVDPDINYYQGAGWYRTQLSIKNPYLNGRVILEFEGAGQKTEVYVYTYKVASHTGGYDGWSVDITEAVQQALANPDCAKRFNGRIPLSVRCDNTRDTEMIPSDLSDFNLYGGLYRYVNLIYQPEVSFSNIQINTPVEKDMKNASLKIQGTFHNPNDIRQASIHLLLKAPNGEKVWEQTTTVLPLGTNP
;
A
#
# COMPACT_ATOMS: atom_id res chain seq x y z
N MET A 1 -22.13 75.42 -7.69
CA MET A 1 -21.67 74.33 -8.60
C MET A 1 -20.61 73.52 -7.87
N LYS A 2 -21.01 72.33 -7.34
CA LYS A 2 -20.11 71.39 -6.66
C LYS A 2 -19.67 70.32 -7.68
N ARG A 3 -18.38 70.21 -7.95
CA ARG A 3 -17.80 69.15 -8.81
C ARG A 3 -17.67 67.88 -8.00
N LEU A 4 -18.41 66.82 -8.37
CA LEU A 4 -18.18 65.44 -7.89
C LEU A 4 -16.99 64.87 -8.66
N SER A 5 -15.89 64.59 -7.94
CA SER A 5 -14.78 63.76 -8.47
C SER A 5 -15.13 62.32 -8.27
N SER A 6 -15.37 61.58 -9.37
CA SER A 6 -15.49 60.12 -9.36
C SER A 6 -14.11 59.50 -9.24
N ILE A 7 -13.85 58.81 -8.12
CA ILE A 7 -12.65 57.99 -7.92
C ILE A 7 -12.96 56.62 -8.54
N PHE A 8 -12.29 56.31 -9.64
CA PHE A 8 -12.29 54.97 -10.24
C PHE A 8 -11.27 54.10 -9.51
N ILE A 9 -11.72 53.15 -8.70
CA ILE A 9 -10.86 52.14 -8.09
C ILE A 9 -10.72 51.00 -9.09
N LEU A 10 -9.54 50.91 -9.72
CA LEU A 10 -9.17 49.83 -10.61
C LEU A 10 -8.73 48.63 -9.76
N PHE A 11 -9.58 47.62 -9.62
CA PHE A 11 -9.23 46.34 -9.04
C PHE A 11 -8.35 45.56 -10.03
N ILE A 12 -7.04 45.58 -9.83
CA ILE A 12 -6.11 44.67 -10.53
C ILE A 12 -6.22 43.33 -9.85
N LEU A 13 -6.95 42.38 -10.48
CA LEU A 13 -6.96 40.99 -10.07
C LEU A 13 -5.61 40.36 -10.44
N LEU A 14 -4.72 40.27 -9.47
CA LEU A 14 -3.42 39.59 -9.64
C LEU A 14 -3.70 38.08 -9.72
N ILE A 15 -3.83 37.56 -10.94
CA ILE A 15 -3.86 36.11 -11.17
C ILE A 15 -2.44 35.61 -10.98
N LEU A 16 -2.09 35.21 -9.77
CA LEU A 16 -0.87 34.42 -9.53
C LEU A 16 -1.07 33.05 -10.21
N PRO A 17 -0.14 32.63 -11.06
CA PRO A 17 -0.18 31.26 -11.53
C PRO A 17 -0.06 30.33 -10.32
N LEU A 18 -1.13 29.63 -9.99
CA LEU A 18 -1.05 28.50 -9.07
C LEU A 18 -0.23 27.44 -9.79
N ASN A 19 1.07 27.40 -9.54
CA ASN A 19 1.88 26.23 -9.85
C ASN A 19 1.41 25.10 -8.92
N ALA A 20 0.29 24.49 -9.26
CA ALA A 20 -0.12 23.25 -8.64
C ALA A 20 0.97 22.22 -8.95
N THR A 21 1.84 21.95 -8.01
CA THR A 21 2.72 20.80 -8.06
C THR A 21 1.82 19.59 -8.21
N ILE A 22 1.95 18.86 -9.31
CA ILE A 22 1.21 17.62 -9.54
C ILE A 22 1.54 16.72 -8.36
N PRO A 23 0.53 16.29 -7.56
CA PRO A 23 0.81 15.46 -6.42
C PRO A 23 1.44 14.16 -6.89
N THR A 24 2.64 13.88 -6.43
CA THR A 24 3.26 12.58 -6.62
C THR A 24 2.64 11.59 -5.65
N GLN A 25 2.46 10.34 -6.09
CA GLN A 25 2.06 9.24 -5.22
C GLN A 25 2.84 9.30 -3.89
N GLN A 26 2.13 9.36 -2.78
CA GLN A 26 2.76 9.31 -1.47
C GLN A 26 2.88 7.86 -1.00
N ARG A 27 4.10 7.42 -0.72
CA ARG A 27 4.42 6.07 -0.23
C ARG A 27 5.02 6.15 1.16
N ILE A 28 4.45 5.43 2.10
CA ILE A 28 4.87 5.37 3.50
C ILE A 28 5.22 3.92 3.82
N ARG A 29 6.45 3.67 4.23
CA ARG A 29 6.90 2.35 4.66
C ARG A 29 6.45 2.09 6.10
N LEU A 30 5.75 0.98 6.31
CA LEU A 30 5.21 0.60 7.62
C LEU A 30 6.22 -0.33 8.33
N THR A 31 7.21 0.25 9.00
CA THR A 31 8.27 -0.52 9.68
C THR A 31 7.98 -0.78 11.15
N ASP A 32 7.42 0.20 11.83
CA ASP A 32 7.31 0.20 13.29
C ASP A 32 5.90 -0.03 13.79
N SER A 33 5.77 -0.25 15.09
CA SER A 33 4.47 -0.42 15.78
C SER A 33 3.67 -1.63 15.31
N TRP A 34 4.36 -2.69 14.95
CA TRP A 34 3.75 -3.97 14.68
C TRP A 34 3.82 -4.89 15.90
N GLU A 35 2.79 -5.69 16.03
CA GLU A 35 2.74 -6.80 16.98
C GLU A 35 2.57 -8.11 16.22
N TYR A 36 3.23 -9.14 16.69
CA TYR A 36 3.23 -10.48 16.11
C TYR A 36 2.70 -11.50 17.13
N LEU A 37 1.96 -12.48 16.64
CA LEU A 37 1.50 -13.66 17.38
C LEU A 37 1.82 -14.92 16.57
N LYS A 38 2.55 -15.86 17.18
CA LYS A 38 2.80 -17.19 16.61
C LYS A 38 1.58 -18.08 16.83
N GLY A 39 1.11 -18.71 15.76
CA GLY A 39 -0.08 -19.54 15.76
C GLY A 39 -1.27 -18.88 15.09
N ASP A 40 -2.40 -19.59 15.08
CA ASP A 40 -3.64 -19.09 14.48
C ASP A 40 -4.60 -18.52 15.52
N LEU A 41 -5.45 -17.63 15.10
CA LEU A 41 -6.56 -17.10 15.88
C LEU A 41 -7.84 -17.83 15.51
N GLY A 42 -8.76 -17.97 16.45
CA GLY A 42 -10.09 -18.54 16.19
C GLY A 42 -10.96 -17.61 15.34
N SER A 43 -10.72 -16.30 15.41
CA SER A 43 -11.41 -15.32 14.61
C SER A 43 -10.65 -13.99 14.53
N ILE A 44 -10.96 -13.17 13.54
CA ILE A 44 -10.39 -11.81 13.40
C ILE A 44 -10.71 -10.91 14.61
N TRP A 45 -11.78 -11.19 15.34
CA TRP A 45 -12.13 -10.43 16.53
C TRP A 45 -11.05 -10.52 17.63
N GLU A 46 -10.31 -11.61 17.72
CA GLU A 46 -9.21 -11.77 18.66
C GLU A 46 -8.03 -10.85 18.35
N ALA A 47 -7.83 -10.52 17.07
CA ALA A 47 -6.83 -9.55 16.66
C ALA A 47 -7.20 -8.10 17.03
N VAL A 48 -8.50 -7.77 17.02
CA VAL A 48 -8.98 -6.39 17.21
C VAL A 48 -9.66 -6.12 18.55
N ARG A 49 -9.86 -7.16 19.37
CA ARG A 49 -10.37 -6.97 20.74
C ARG A 49 -9.23 -6.55 21.68
N PRO A 50 -9.38 -5.47 22.43
CA PRO A 50 -8.61 -5.31 23.65
C PRO A 50 -9.04 -6.39 24.65
N ALA A 51 -8.12 -6.84 25.50
CA ALA A 51 -8.49 -7.70 26.64
C ALA A 51 -9.60 -7.05 27.45
N ALA A 52 -10.66 -7.80 27.72
CA ALA A 52 -11.70 -7.27 28.60
C ALA A 52 -11.12 -7.07 30.01
N PRO A 53 -11.29 -5.91 30.62
CA PRO A 53 -10.82 -5.71 31.98
C PRO A 53 -11.43 -6.77 32.93
N GLY A 54 -10.57 -7.55 33.60
CA GLY A 54 -10.99 -8.58 34.53
C GLY A 54 -11.43 -9.92 33.91
N SER A 55 -11.24 -10.12 32.60
CA SER A 55 -11.48 -11.42 31.97
C SER A 55 -10.39 -12.40 32.38
N SER A 56 -10.79 -13.64 32.77
CA SER A 56 -9.89 -14.76 33.02
C SER A 56 -9.54 -15.55 31.75
N GLU A 57 -10.02 -15.12 30.58
CA GLU A 57 -9.68 -15.75 29.31
C GLU A 57 -8.21 -15.49 29.00
N ALA A 58 -7.50 -16.54 28.59
CA ALA A 58 -6.12 -16.42 28.14
C ALA A 58 -6.09 -15.49 26.90
N VAL A 59 -5.59 -14.28 27.12
CA VAL A 59 -5.40 -13.33 26.03
C VAL A 59 -4.17 -13.74 25.23
N PRO A 60 -4.23 -13.79 23.90
CA PRO A 60 -3.04 -14.03 23.08
C PRO A 60 -1.92 -13.04 23.44
N ILE A 61 -0.72 -13.56 23.67
CA ILE A 61 0.44 -12.73 23.99
C ILE A 61 1.08 -12.26 22.66
N TRP A 62 0.87 -11.01 22.36
CA TRP A 62 1.45 -10.35 21.21
C TRP A 62 2.86 -9.83 21.52
N GLN A 63 3.80 -10.07 20.61
CA GLN A 63 5.18 -9.60 20.69
C GLN A 63 5.35 -8.36 19.82
N GLN A 64 6.05 -7.35 20.34
CA GLN A 64 6.42 -6.17 19.54
C GLN A 64 7.49 -6.55 18.53
N VAL A 65 7.27 -6.20 17.25
CA VAL A 65 8.22 -6.46 16.17
C VAL A 65 8.34 -5.24 15.26
N THR A 66 9.44 -5.20 14.52
CA THR A 66 9.65 -4.26 13.41
C THR A 66 9.66 -5.04 12.10
N LEU A 67 9.16 -4.44 11.01
CA LEU A 67 9.23 -5.04 9.69
C LEU A 67 10.54 -4.62 8.97
N PRO A 68 11.14 -5.52 8.20
CA PRO A 68 10.76 -6.91 7.91
C PRO A 68 10.89 -7.83 9.12
N HIS A 69 9.98 -8.79 9.25
CA HIS A 69 10.02 -9.80 10.31
C HIS A 69 9.69 -11.19 9.74
N CYS A 70 10.62 -12.14 9.96
CA CYS A 70 10.44 -13.55 9.63
C CYS A 70 10.25 -14.34 10.92
N PHE A 71 9.12 -14.99 11.09
CA PHE A 71 8.79 -15.64 12.36
C PHE A 71 9.53 -16.98 12.59
N ASN A 72 10.20 -17.50 11.60
CA ASN A 72 11.01 -18.72 11.67
C ASN A 72 12.43 -18.53 11.10
N ALA A 73 12.99 -17.33 11.24
CA ALA A 73 14.31 -17.00 10.70
C ALA A 73 15.43 -17.82 11.34
N GLU A 74 15.29 -18.15 12.61
CA GLU A 74 16.32 -18.85 13.39
C GLU A 74 16.20 -20.37 13.34
N ASP A 75 15.06 -20.91 12.89
CA ASP A 75 14.82 -22.35 12.87
C ASP A 75 15.84 -23.12 12.01
N ALA A 76 16.39 -22.46 10.97
CA ALA A 76 17.37 -23.08 10.08
C ALA A 76 18.79 -23.20 10.68
N VAL A 77 19.07 -22.50 11.78
CA VAL A 77 20.41 -22.49 12.41
C VAL A 77 20.47 -23.30 13.71
N ASP A 78 19.33 -23.71 14.25
CA ASP A 78 19.24 -24.54 15.43
C ASP A 78 18.86 -25.99 15.03
N PRO A 79 19.77 -26.96 15.13
CA PRO A 79 19.51 -28.34 14.71
C PRO A 79 18.49 -29.07 15.58
N ASP A 80 18.21 -28.55 16.77
CA ASP A 80 17.28 -29.15 17.74
C ASP A 80 15.83 -28.66 17.58
N ILE A 81 15.61 -27.67 16.68
CA ILE A 81 14.30 -27.07 16.43
C ILE A 81 13.78 -27.53 15.07
N ASN A 82 12.54 -28.01 15.04
CA ASN A 82 11.85 -28.24 13.78
C ASN A 82 11.44 -26.91 13.14
N TYR A 83 11.55 -26.81 11.84
CA TYR A 83 11.07 -25.64 11.09
C TYR A 83 9.61 -25.40 11.35
N TYR A 84 9.29 -24.24 11.88
CA TYR A 84 7.91 -23.85 12.11
C TYR A 84 7.15 -23.73 10.80
N GLN A 85 6.04 -24.45 10.72
CA GLN A 85 5.08 -24.38 9.62
C GLN A 85 3.71 -24.14 10.21
N GLY A 86 3.06 -23.08 9.76
CA GLY A 86 1.76 -22.68 10.27
C GLY A 86 1.53 -21.18 10.16
N ALA A 87 0.46 -20.76 10.80
CA ALA A 87 0.04 -19.37 10.78
C ALA A 87 0.85 -18.50 11.74
N GLY A 88 1.03 -17.25 11.36
CA GLY A 88 1.45 -16.16 12.22
C GLY A 88 0.64 -14.92 11.91
N TRP A 89 0.21 -14.21 12.93
CA TRP A 89 -0.58 -13.01 12.80
C TRP A 89 0.24 -11.77 13.11
N TYR A 90 0.03 -10.74 12.33
CA TYR A 90 0.59 -9.41 12.51
C TYR A 90 -0.54 -8.42 12.67
N ARG A 91 -0.36 -7.42 13.54
CA ARG A 91 -1.32 -6.32 13.64
C ARG A 91 -0.61 -4.99 13.87
N THR A 92 -1.22 -3.93 13.38
CA THR A 92 -0.83 -2.54 13.64
C THR A 92 -2.05 -1.63 13.54
N GLN A 93 -1.87 -0.34 13.78
CA GLN A 93 -2.91 0.67 13.65
C GLN A 93 -2.48 1.79 12.72
N LEU A 94 -3.20 1.97 11.64
CA LEU A 94 -2.93 2.99 10.64
C LEU A 94 -3.53 4.34 11.03
N SER A 95 -2.76 5.39 10.88
CA SER A 95 -3.27 6.76 10.87
C SER A 95 -3.43 7.22 9.44
N ILE A 96 -4.66 7.20 8.94
CA ILE A 96 -4.95 7.54 7.54
C ILE A 96 -4.96 9.06 7.37
N LYS A 97 -4.07 9.55 6.52
CA LYS A 97 -3.92 10.97 6.18
C LYS A 97 -3.78 11.12 4.66
N ASN A 98 -4.82 10.70 3.94
CA ASN A 98 -4.81 10.79 2.49
C ASN A 98 -4.87 12.27 2.04
N PRO A 99 -3.84 12.77 1.34
CA PRO A 99 -3.80 14.17 0.89
C PRO A 99 -4.68 14.43 -0.33
N TYR A 100 -5.19 13.37 -0.97
CA TYR A 100 -5.97 13.49 -2.21
C TYR A 100 -7.46 13.40 -1.92
N LEU A 101 -8.21 14.37 -2.40
CA LEU A 101 -9.68 14.31 -2.39
C LEU A 101 -10.13 13.10 -3.23
N ASN A 102 -11.00 12.27 -2.69
CA ASN A 102 -11.46 11.00 -3.29
C ASN A 102 -10.30 10.06 -3.68
N GLY A 103 -9.12 10.28 -3.12
CA GLY A 103 -7.95 9.46 -3.41
C GLY A 103 -8.04 8.06 -2.79
N ARG A 104 -7.31 7.14 -3.38
CA ARG A 104 -7.25 5.74 -2.94
C ARG A 104 -6.21 5.51 -1.86
N VAL A 105 -6.45 4.48 -1.06
CA VAL A 105 -5.54 3.97 -0.04
C VAL A 105 -5.17 2.54 -0.41
N ILE A 106 -3.91 2.33 -0.75
CA ILE A 106 -3.40 1.05 -1.23
C ILE A 106 -2.41 0.49 -0.21
N LEU A 107 -2.51 -0.80 0.09
CA LEU A 107 -1.42 -1.54 0.73
C LEU A 107 -0.64 -2.28 -0.35
N GLU A 108 0.67 -2.16 -0.29
CA GLU A 108 1.59 -2.88 -1.14
C GLU A 108 2.50 -3.74 -0.29
N PHE A 109 2.58 -5.02 -0.62
CA PHE A 109 3.46 -6.00 -0.01
C PHE A 109 4.59 -6.30 -1.00
N GLU A 110 5.83 -6.13 -0.57
CA GLU A 110 7.00 -6.50 -1.39
C GLU A 110 7.25 -8.02 -1.38
N GLY A 111 6.57 -8.73 -0.49
CA GLY A 111 6.54 -10.18 -0.33
C GLY A 111 6.09 -10.55 1.07
N ALA A 112 5.28 -11.58 1.19
CA ALA A 112 4.76 -12.10 2.46
C ALA A 112 4.56 -13.61 2.36
N GLY A 113 4.94 -14.32 3.34
CA GLY A 113 5.04 -15.77 3.17
C GLY A 113 4.07 -16.60 3.95
N GLN A 114 3.41 -17.54 3.29
CA GLN A 114 3.31 -17.76 1.82
C GLN A 114 1.88 -17.58 1.33
N LYS A 115 0.91 -17.94 2.19
CA LYS A 115 -0.51 -17.62 2.05
C LYS A 115 -0.81 -16.47 2.98
N THR A 116 -1.27 -15.37 2.43
CA THR A 116 -1.49 -14.13 3.18
C THR A 116 -2.96 -13.74 3.13
N GLU A 117 -3.50 -13.35 4.27
CA GLU A 117 -4.82 -12.76 4.37
C GLU A 117 -4.71 -11.39 5.05
N VAL A 118 -5.41 -10.40 4.50
CA VAL A 118 -5.37 -9.02 4.99
C VAL A 118 -6.74 -8.57 5.44
N TYR A 119 -6.77 -7.96 6.62
CA TYR A 119 -7.99 -7.45 7.25
C TYR A 119 -7.81 -5.99 7.66
N VAL A 120 -8.77 -5.16 7.30
CA VAL A 120 -8.92 -3.79 7.80
C VAL A 120 -10.06 -3.81 8.80
N TYR A 121 -9.75 -3.54 10.09
CA TYR A 121 -10.66 -3.81 11.21
C TYR A 121 -11.09 -5.28 11.20
N THR A 122 -12.38 -5.56 10.90
CA THR A 122 -12.91 -6.93 10.78
C THR A 122 -13.19 -7.35 9.34
N TYR A 123 -12.92 -6.48 8.38
CA TYR A 123 -13.22 -6.72 6.97
C TYR A 123 -12.02 -7.41 6.30
N LYS A 124 -12.21 -8.61 5.76
CA LYS A 124 -11.22 -9.26 4.91
C LYS A 124 -11.17 -8.54 3.55
N VAL A 125 -10.03 -7.96 3.23
CA VAL A 125 -9.86 -7.14 2.01
C VAL A 125 -9.10 -7.87 0.92
N ALA A 126 -8.25 -8.84 1.27
CA ALA A 126 -7.49 -9.62 0.30
C ALA A 126 -7.06 -10.98 0.83
N SER A 127 -6.80 -11.88 -0.10
CA SER A 127 -5.99 -13.09 0.07
C SER A 127 -4.97 -13.14 -1.06
N HIS A 128 -3.75 -13.57 -0.74
CA HIS A 128 -2.69 -13.75 -1.73
C HIS A 128 -1.98 -15.08 -1.49
N THR A 129 -1.61 -15.76 -2.56
CA THR A 129 -0.84 -16.98 -2.53
C THR A 129 0.43 -16.79 -3.35
N GLY A 130 1.57 -16.89 -2.71
CA GLY A 130 2.89 -16.63 -3.28
C GLY A 130 3.73 -15.83 -2.27
N GLY A 131 4.92 -16.33 -1.93
CA GLY A 131 5.75 -15.70 -0.92
C GLY A 131 6.71 -14.65 -1.49
N TYR A 132 7.11 -14.79 -2.74
CA TYR A 132 8.29 -14.09 -3.27
C TYR A 132 7.97 -12.97 -4.24
N ASP A 133 6.73 -12.82 -4.65
CA ASP A 133 6.25 -11.75 -5.54
C ASP A 133 5.69 -10.56 -4.75
N GLY A 134 5.73 -9.39 -5.38
CA GLY A 134 5.10 -8.19 -4.88
C GLY A 134 3.65 -8.09 -5.36
N TRP A 135 2.77 -7.67 -4.46
CA TRP A 135 1.35 -7.49 -4.75
C TRP A 135 0.76 -6.32 -3.98
N SER A 136 -0.42 -5.90 -4.37
CA SER A 136 -1.10 -4.78 -3.73
C SER A 136 -2.60 -4.99 -3.63
N VAL A 137 -3.22 -4.32 -2.68
CA VAL A 137 -4.66 -4.33 -2.46
C VAL A 137 -5.17 -2.92 -2.20
N ASP A 138 -6.26 -2.55 -2.84
CA ASP A 138 -7.00 -1.32 -2.55
C ASP A 138 -7.85 -1.53 -1.30
N ILE A 139 -7.57 -0.75 -0.27
CA ILE A 139 -8.28 -0.81 1.02
C ILE A 139 -9.18 0.40 1.25
N THR A 140 -9.40 1.23 0.24
CA THR A 140 -10.11 2.51 0.36
C THR A 140 -11.50 2.33 0.97
N GLU A 141 -12.29 1.41 0.44
CA GLU A 141 -13.64 1.16 0.92
C GLU A 141 -13.64 0.63 2.37
N ALA A 142 -12.79 -0.33 2.68
CA ALA A 142 -12.71 -0.89 4.03
C ALA A 142 -12.23 0.14 5.06
N VAL A 143 -11.34 1.04 4.68
CA VAL A 143 -10.93 2.19 5.52
C VAL A 143 -12.10 3.12 5.76
N GLN A 144 -12.89 3.45 4.74
CA GLN A 144 -14.09 4.30 4.89
C GLN A 144 -15.13 3.64 5.81
N GLN A 145 -15.39 2.34 5.62
CA GLN A 145 -16.30 1.57 6.47
C GLN A 145 -15.81 1.53 7.93
N ALA A 146 -14.52 1.32 8.16
CA ALA A 146 -13.94 1.30 9.50
C ALA A 146 -13.99 2.68 10.17
N LEU A 147 -13.73 3.77 9.44
CA LEU A 147 -13.87 5.14 9.95
C LEU A 147 -15.32 5.50 10.28
N ALA A 148 -16.27 5.03 9.50
CA ALA A 148 -17.70 5.24 9.74
C ALA A 148 -18.27 4.36 10.87
N ASN A 149 -17.52 3.33 11.30
CA ASN A 149 -17.96 2.42 12.36
C ASN A 149 -17.70 3.04 13.75
N PRO A 150 -18.76 3.33 14.55
CA PRO A 150 -18.60 3.97 15.84
C PRO A 150 -17.78 3.16 16.86
N ASP A 151 -17.88 1.83 16.82
CA ASP A 151 -17.11 0.93 17.68
C ASP A 151 -15.63 0.98 17.34
N CYS A 152 -15.29 0.94 16.06
CA CYS A 152 -13.92 1.06 15.59
C CYS A 152 -13.33 2.43 16.00
N ALA A 153 -14.02 3.51 15.69
CA ALA A 153 -13.59 4.86 16.02
C ALA A 153 -13.34 5.05 17.52
N LYS A 154 -14.24 4.55 18.37
CA LYS A 154 -14.13 4.63 19.83
C LYS A 154 -12.98 3.78 20.37
N ARG A 155 -12.86 2.52 19.92
CA ARG A 155 -11.86 1.57 20.45
C ARG A 155 -10.43 1.94 20.07
N PHE A 156 -10.22 2.45 18.87
CA PHE A 156 -8.91 2.72 18.31
C PHE A 156 -8.57 4.21 18.20
N ASN A 157 -9.39 5.05 18.82
CA ASN A 157 -9.18 6.52 18.86
C ASN A 157 -8.96 7.10 17.45
N GLY A 158 -9.82 6.71 16.50
CA GLY A 158 -9.78 7.16 15.11
C GLY A 158 -8.65 6.53 14.26
N ARG A 159 -7.85 5.62 14.81
CA ARG A 159 -6.91 4.81 14.02
C ARG A 159 -7.63 3.62 13.41
N ILE A 160 -7.07 3.07 12.36
CA ILE A 160 -7.63 1.93 11.64
C ILE A 160 -6.79 0.68 11.93
N PRO A 161 -7.35 -0.34 12.60
CA PRO A 161 -6.64 -1.61 12.78
C PRO A 161 -6.38 -2.29 11.45
N LEU A 162 -5.15 -2.71 11.24
CA LEU A 162 -4.72 -3.56 10.14
C LEU A 162 -4.20 -4.86 10.73
N SER A 163 -4.74 -5.99 10.26
CA SER A 163 -4.27 -7.32 10.64
C SER A 163 -3.90 -8.12 9.39
N VAL A 164 -2.81 -8.86 9.48
CA VAL A 164 -2.29 -9.69 8.40
C VAL A 164 -1.98 -11.07 8.96
N ARG A 165 -2.59 -12.09 8.36
CA ARG A 165 -2.27 -13.50 8.62
C ARG A 165 -1.31 -13.99 7.54
N CYS A 166 -0.18 -14.54 7.95
CA CYS A 166 0.76 -15.22 7.07
C CYS A 166 0.84 -16.70 7.47
N ASP A 167 0.85 -17.60 6.49
CA ASP A 167 0.92 -19.04 6.74
C ASP A 167 1.96 -19.66 5.79
N ASN A 168 3.00 -20.26 6.36
CA ASN A 168 4.07 -20.90 5.62
C ASN A 168 3.94 -22.44 5.58
N THR A 169 2.76 -22.97 5.91
CA THR A 169 2.51 -24.41 5.77
C THR A 169 2.81 -24.86 4.36
N ARG A 170 3.57 -25.94 4.23
CA ARG A 170 3.93 -26.52 2.95
C ARG A 170 2.70 -26.92 2.15
N ASP A 171 2.79 -26.71 0.86
CA ASP A 171 1.69 -26.99 -0.08
C ASP A 171 2.28 -27.49 -1.40
N THR A 172 1.78 -28.62 -1.89
CA THR A 172 2.24 -29.24 -3.14
C THR A 172 1.95 -28.42 -4.38
N GLU A 173 0.97 -27.52 -4.30
CA GLU A 173 0.55 -26.66 -5.42
C GLU A 173 1.29 -25.30 -5.43
N MET A 174 2.20 -25.09 -4.47
CA MET A 174 2.98 -23.85 -4.36
C MET A 174 4.46 -24.08 -4.67
N ILE A 175 5.15 -23.02 -5.07
CA ILE A 175 6.60 -22.98 -5.20
C ILE A 175 7.16 -22.04 -4.12
N PRO A 176 8.09 -22.49 -3.27
CA PRO A 176 8.63 -23.86 -3.16
C PRO A 176 7.59 -24.86 -2.62
N SER A 177 7.60 -26.07 -3.16
CA SER A 177 6.72 -27.15 -2.72
C SER A 177 7.25 -27.85 -1.46
N ASP A 178 6.49 -28.80 -0.95
CA ASP A 178 6.86 -29.67 0.17
C ASP A 178 8.08 -30.55 -0.09
N LEU A 179 8.46 -30.73 -1.36
CA LEU A 179 9.66 -31.48 -1.77
C LEU A 179 10.95 -30.66 -1.68
N SER A 180 10.88 -29.39 -1.32
CA SER A 180 12.04 -28.54 -1.14
C SER A 180 12.81 -28.92 0.13
N ASP A 181 14.14 -28.97 0.05
CA ASP A 181 15.04 -29.31 1.14
C ASP A 181 15.52 -28.09 1.96
N PHE A 182 14.88 -26.95 1.78
CA PHE A 182 15.17 -25.73 2.51
C PHE A 182 13.95 -25.23 3.30
N ASN A 183 14.23 -24.39 4.30
CA ASN A 183 13.20 -23.78 5.12
C ASN A 183 12.29 -22.85 4.29
N LEU A 184 10.98 -22.95 4.51
CA LEU A 184 10.02 -21.99 4.01
C LEU A 184 9.87 -20.85 5.01
N TYR A 185 10.50 -19.71 4.72
CA TYR A 185 10.39 -18.54 5.56
C TYR A 185 8.96 -17.99 5.54
N GLY A 186 8.44 -17.67 6.73
CA GLY A 186 7.09 -17.16 6.90
C GLY A 186 7.05 -15.79 7.54
N GLY A 187 5.97 -15.08 7.28
CA GLY A 187 5.72 -13.76 7.86
C GLY A 187 5.86 -12.61 6.88
N LEU A 188 5.90 -11.41 7.43
CA LEU A 188 6.12 -10.16 6.68
C LEU A 188 7.63 -9.91 6.55
N TYR A 189 8.31 -10.78 5.84
CA TYR A 189 9.78 -10.77 5.71
C TYR A 189 10.30 -9.79 4.64
N ARG A 190 9.41 -9.07 3.97
CA ARG A 190 9.71 -7.89 3.16
C ARG A 190 8.86 -6.71 3.62
N TYR A 191 9.08 -5.56 3.03
CA TYR A 191 8.39 -4.35 3.45
C TYR A 191 6.90 -4.34 3.07
N VAL A 192 6.13 -3.69 3.92
CA VAL A 192 4.74 -3.31 3.66
C VAL A 192 4.69 -1.80 3.53
N ASN A 193 4.03 -1.31 2.48
CA ASN A 193 3.92 0.10 2.20
C ASN A 193 2.44 0.52 2.15
N LEU A 194 2.15 1.66 2.76
CA LEU A 194 0.88 2.37 2.61
C LEU A 194 1.05 3.43 1.54
N ILE A 195 0.20 3.39 0.53
CA ILE A 195 0.30 4.26 -0.63
C ILE A 195 -0.99 5.06 -0.77
N TYR A 196 -0.86 6.37 -0.88
CA TYR A 196 -1.95 7.23 -1.28
C TYR A 196 -1.85 7.56 -2.76
N GLN A 197 -2.94 7.38 -3.49
CA GLN A 197 -3.03 7.68 -4.90
C GLN A 197 -4.16 8.66 -5.17
N PRO A 198 -4.01 9.59 -6.12
CA PRO A 198 -5.10 10.42 -6.59
C PRO A 198 -6.28 9.57 -7.12
N GLU A 199 -7.46 10.18 -7.19
CA GLU A 199 -8.66 9.56 -7.76
C GLU A 199 -8.39 9.01 -9.19
N VAL A 200 -7.76 9.82 -10.04
CA VAL A 200 -7.23 9.36 -11.31
C VAL A 200 -5.75 9.07 -11.16
N SER A 201 -5.35 7.84 -11.37
CA SER A 201 -3.98 7.39 -11.20
C SER A 201 -3.65 6.25 -12.16
N PHE A 202 -2.37 6.00 -12.37
CA PHE A 202 -1.97 4.83 -13.13
C PHE A 202 -2.32 3.54 -12.36
N SER A 203 -2.96 2.61 -13.05
CA SER A 203 -3.16 1.23 -12.56
C SER A 203 -2.04 0.31 -13.02
N ASN A 204 -1.46 0.58 -14.18
CA ASN A 204 -0.31 -0.15 -14.71
C ASN A 204 0.54 0.78 -15.59
N ILE A 205 1.86 0.63 -15.51
CA ILE A 205 2.83 1.30 -16.38
C ILE A 205 3.82 0.26 -16.88
N GLN A 206 4.00 0.19 -18.19
CA GLN A 206 5.03 -0.61 -18.83
C GLN A 206 6.02 0.31 -19.53
N ILE A 207 7.30 0.13 -19.24
CA ILE A 207 8.39 0.88 -19.85
C ILE A 207 9.28 -0.11 -20.60
N ASN A 208 9.34 0.05 -21.91
CA ASN A 208 10.18 -0.76 -22.79
C ASN A 208 11.26 0.13 -23.43
N THR A 209 12.49 -0.32 -23.35
CA THR A 209 13.67 0.40 -23.84
C THR A 209 14.47 -0.47 -24.81
N PRO A 210 13.92 -0.82 -26.02
CA PRO A 210 14.67 -1.59 -26.99
C PRO A 210 15.91 -0.81 -27.43
N VAL A 211 17.06 -1.47 -27.35
CA VAL A 211 18.35 -0.97 -27.81
C VAL A 211 18.58 -1.48 -29.23
N GLU A 212 19.02 -0.60 -30.13
CA GLU A 212 19.33 -0.96 -31.52
C GLU A 212 20.60 -1.85 -31.60
N LYS A 213 20.75 -2.54 -32.73
CA LYS A 213 21.88 -3.48 -32.93
C LYS A 213 23.24 -2.79 -32.85
N ASP A 214 23.31 -1.52 -33.14
CA ASP A 214 24.53 -0.71 -33.07
C ASP A 214 24.96 -0.39 -31.62
N MET A 215 24.11 -0.71 -30.63
CA MET A 215 24.30 -0.43 -29.19
C MET A 215 24.50 1.06 -28.86
N LYS A 216 24.16 1.96 -29.77
CA LYS A 216 24.33 3.42 -29.61
C LYS A 216 23.01 4.15 -29.49
N ASN A 217 21.97 3.58 -30.06
CA ASN A 217 20.64 4.16 -30.07
C ASN A 217 19.66 3.25 -29.31
N ALA A 218 18.70 3.87 -28.65
CA ALA A 218 17.59 3.20 -27.98
C ALA A 218 16.32 4.00 -28.17
N SER A 219 15.20 3.32 -28.15
CA SER A 219 13.89 3.96 -28.08
C SER A 219 13.26 3.75 -26.70
N LEU A 220 12.41 4.69 -26.30
CA LEU A 220 11.65 4.62 -25.06
C LEU A 220 10.18 4.52 -25.41
N LYS A 221 9.56 3.39 -25.06
CA LYS A 221 8.13 3.18 -25.22
C LYS A 221 7.48 3.04 -23.85
N ILE A 222 6.55 3.95 -23.55
CA ILE A 222 5.78 3.96 -22.31
C ILE A 222 4.33 3.66 -22.65
N GLN A 223 3.75 2.67 -21.99
CA GLN A 223 2.34 2.31 -22.06
C GLN A 223 1.78 2.27 -20.65
N GLY A 224 0.54 2.69 -20.47
CA GLY A 224 -0.10 2.67 -19.16
C GLY A 224 -1.60 2.61 -19.26
N THR A 225 -2.22 2.10 -18.21
CA THR A 225 -3.66 2.13 -17.97
C THR A 225 -3.98 2.97 -16.77
N PHE A 226 -5.16 3.57 -16.75
CA PHE A 226 -5.61 4.43 -15.66
C PHE A 226 -6.71 3.77 -14.85
N HIS A 227 -6.65 3.96 -13.55
CA HIS A 227 -7.82 3.89 -12.71
C HIS A 227 -8.57 5.23 -12.81
N ASN A 228 -9.80 5.20 -13.29
CA ASN A 228 -10.63 6.40 -13.53
C ASN A 228 -12.11 6.06 -13.35
N PRO A 229 -12.57 5.80 -12.09
CA PRO A 229 -13.90 5.28 -11.83
C PRO A 229 -15.02 6.29 -12.15
N ASN A 230 -14.72 7.58 -12.13
CA ASN A 230 -15.70 8.65 -12.35
C ASN A 230 -15.63 9.22 -13.78
N ASP A 231 -15.00 8.52 -14.70
CA ASP A 231 -14.88 8.90 -16.12
C ASP A 231 -14.42 10.36 -16.33
N ILE A 232 -13.40 10.76 -15.56
CA ILE A 232 -12.77 12.06 -15.74
C ILE A 232 -12.14 12.10 -17.12
N ARG A 233 -12.61 13.02 -17.97
CA ARG A 233 -12.30 12.98 -19.41
C ARG A 233 -10.97 13.60 -19.79
N GLN A 234 -10.28 14.26 -18.87
CA GLN A 234 -9.05 14.95 -19.17
C GLN A 234 -8.06 14.81 -18.02
N ALA A 235 -6.87 14.31 -18.30
CA ALA A 235 -5.75 14.27 -17.37
C ALA A 235 -4.47 14.75 -18.05
N SER A 236 -3.55 15.34 -17.29
CA SER A 236 -2.23 15.71 -17.77
C SER A 236 -1.22 14.70 -17.26
N ILE A 237 -0.40 14.18 -18.19
CA ILE A 237 0.75 13.34 -17.87
C ILE A 237 2.02 14.17 -18.01
N HIS A 238 2.81 14.20 -16.96
CA HIS A 238 4.14 14.79 -16.95
C HIS A 238 5.18 13.67 -17.04
N LEU A 239 5.98 13.71 -18.09
CA LEU A 239 7.06 12.76 -18.37
C LEU A 239 8.40 13.46 -18.18
N LEU A 240 9.27 12.89 -17.37
CA LEU A 240 10.59 13.41 -17.06
C LEU A 240 11.64 12.30 -17.18
N LEU A 241 12.56 12.44 -18.13
CA LEU A 241 13.72 11.57 -18.30
C LEU A 241 14.95 12.22 -17.68
N LYS A 242 15.61 11.51 -16.76
CA LYS A 242 16.85 11.95 -16.13
C LYS A 242 18.00 11.00 -16.49
N ALA A 243 19.19 11.57 -16.64
CA ALA A 243 20.43 10.80 -16.69
C ALA A 243 20.76 10.19 -15.31
N PRO A 244 21.68 9.21 -15.23
CA PRO A 244 22.08 8.61 -13.95
C PRO A 244 22.64 9.61 -12.92
N ASN A 245 23.22 10.73 -13.36
CA ASN A 245 23.68 11.81 -12.49
C ASN A 245 22.57 12.75 -12.00
N GLY A 246 21.30 12.48 -12.39
CA GLY A 246 20.14 13.27 -12.01
C GLY A 246 19.80 14.45 -12.96
N GLU A 247 20.65 14.74 -13.94
CA GLU A 247 20.37 15.79 -14.91
C GLU A 247 19.14 15.47 -15.77
N LYS A 248 18.35 16.51 -16.05
CA LYS A 248 17.20 16.41 -16.93
C LYS A 248 17.66 16.23 -18.38
N VAL A 249 17.32 15.10 -18.97
CA VAL A 249 17.59 14.80 -20.40
C VAL A 249 16.42 15.25 -21.27
N TRP A 250 15.19 14.99 -20.80
CA TRP A 250 13.99 15.32 -21.55
C TRP A 250 12.80 15.48 -20.61
N GLU A 251 11.87 16.32 -21.03
CA GLU A 251 10.66 16.59 -20.26
C GLU A 251 9.52 16.94 -21.21
N GLN A 252 8.35 16.40 -20.95
CA GLN A 252 7.13 16.69 -21.71
C GLN A 252 5.90 16.58 -20.82
N THR A 253 4.97 17.51 -21.00
CA THR A 253 3.61 17.38 -20.47
C THR A 253 2.66 17.16 -21.64
N THR A 254 1.82 16.16 -21.52
CA THR A 254 0.80 15.87 -22.53
C THR A 254 -0.56 15.70 -21.86
N THR A 255 -1.61 16.12 -22.55
CA THR A 255 -2.98 15.88 -22.13
C THR A 255 -3.46 14.57 -22.72
N VAL A 256 -4.06 13.74 -21.90
CA VAL A 256 -4.62 12.46 -22.31
C VAL A 256 -6.09 12.39 -21.97
N LEU A 257 -6.81 11.56 -22.70
CA LEU A 257 -8.17 11.16 -22.39
C LEU A 257 -8.08 9.79 -21.70
N PRO A 258 -8.10 9.73 -20.36
CA PRO A 258 -8.05 8.45 -19.67
C PRO A 258 -9.38 7.73 -19.91
N LEU A 259 -9.36 6.72 -20.76
CA LEU A 259 -10.48 5.81 -20.89
C LEU A 259 -10.53 4.97 -19.60
N GLY A 260 -11.65 5.04 -18.89
CA GLY A 260 -11.87 4.25 -17.69
C GLY A 260 -11.84 2.76 -18.04
N THR A 261 -11.02 2.00 -17.35
CA THR A 261 -11.23 0.57 -17.24
C THR A 261 -12.20 0.38 -16.09
N ASN A 262 -13.47 0.08 -16.37
CA ASN A 262 -14.33 -0.49 -15.35
C ASN A 262 -13.71 -1.83 -14.92
N PRO A 263 -13.65 -2.12 -13.61
CA PRO A 263 -13.12 -3.37 -13.09
C PRO A 263 -13.94 -4.59 -13.58
#